data_387ba44a181fd3de8557faa9423048d8
#
_entry.id   387ba44a181fd3de8557faa9423048d8
#
_cell.length_a   1.000
_cell.length_b   1.000
_cell.length_c   1.000
_cell.angle_alpha   90.00
_cell.angle_beta   90.00
_cell.angle_gamma   90.00
#
_symmetry.space_group_name_H-M   'P 1'
#
loop_
_entity.id
_entity.type
_entity.pdbx_description
1 polymer ?
#
loop_
_entity_poly.entity_id
_entity_poly.type
_entity_poly.pdbx_seq_one_letter_code
_entity_poly.pdbx_strand_id
1 'polypeptide(L)'
;MLAVTGDPIPTGDRGSVKSVYQFNSRVLAKFIRGLGESGEAEPFFVCGGLNINAVRFDSELDRAKEKMDCGVSAFLTQPVLSEQAALHLERARDELRGAKLIGGLFPVVSEKNARFLQSEVHGITVDEAVVRAYAGLDRAQGEDMAVRLCREAASRISPFVDGYYIMTPFQRVELVCRVIRATRNLAE
;
A
#
# COMPACT_ATOMS: atom_id res chain seq x y z
N MET A 1 -8.02 -12.48 4.14
CA MET A 1 -6.98 -12.33 5.20
C MET A 1 -5.76 -11.66 4.61
N LEU A 2 -5.12 -10.70 5.29
CA LEU A 2 -3.89 -10.05 4.82
C LEU A 2 -2.67 -10.70 5.52
N ALA A 3 -1.83 -11.39 4.74
CA ALA A 3 -0.60 -12.02 5.22
C ALA A 3 0.59 -11.05 5.03
N VAL A 4 1.10 -10.52 6.13
CA VAL A 4 2.25 -9.60 6.12
C VAL A 4 3.36 -10.13 7.03
N THR A 5 4.60 -9.86 6.65
CA THR A 5 5.74 -9.98 7.55
C THR A 5 5.78 -8.71 8.40
N GLY A 6 5.95 -8.82 9.70
CA GLY A 6 6.10 -7.66 10.58
C GLY A 6 7.29 -6.80 10.21
N ASP A 7 7.35 -5.60 10.76
CA ASP A 7 8.45 -4.67 10.52
C ASP A 7 9.78 -5.23 11.03
N PRO A 8 10.89 -4.92 10.35
CA PRO A 8 12.20 -5.32 10.82
C PRO A 8 12.54 -4.63 12.15
N ILE A 9 13.30 -5.32 13.00
CA ILE A 9 13.80 -4.73 14.25
C ILE A 9 14.60 -3.47 13.92
N PRO A 10 14.31 -2.31 14.56
CA PRO A 10 15.06 -1.08 14.38
C PRO A 10 16.56 -1.32 14.60
N THR A 11 17.40 -0.63 13.85
CA THR A 11 18.86 -0.87 13.86
C THR A 11 19.46 -0.68 15.27
N GLY A 12 18.92 0.27 16.06
CA GLY A 12 19.36 0.52 17.45
C GLY A 12 19.03 -0.63 18.41
N ASP A 13 18.03 -1.46 18.12
CA ASP A 13 17.54 -2.50 19.01
C ASP A 13 18.01 -3.92 18.63
N ARG A 14 18.75 -4.08 17.54
CA ARG A 14 19.19 -5.39 17.02
C ARG A 14 20.01 -6.22 18.00
N GLY A 15 20.65 -5.60 18.99
CA GLY A 15 21.43 -6.29 20.04
C GLY A 15 20.60 -6.75 21.22
N SER A 16 19.44 -6.14 21.49
CA SER A 16 18.61 -6.37 22.68
C SER A 16 17.28 -7.07 22.42
N VAL A 17 16.82 -7.06 21.16
CA VAL A 17 15.53 -7.64 20.77
C VAL A 17 15.74 -8.73 19.74
N LYS A 18 15.11 -9.89 19.95
CA LYS A 18 15.06 -10.99 18.97
C LYS A 18 13.70 -11.00 18.28
N SER A 19 13.72 -11.19 16.96
CA SER A 19 12.49 -11.43 16.21
C SER A 19 11.85 -12.74 16.70
N VAL A 20 10.57 -12.68 17.00
CA VAL A 20 9.76 -13.86 17.37
C VAL A 20 8.97 -14.44 16.19
N TYR A 21 9.14 -13.89 15.00
CA TYR A 21 8.44 -14.37 13.81
C TYR A 21 9.00 -15.70 13.33
N GLN A 22 8.16 -16.72 13.32
CA GLN A 22 8.48 -18.03 12.77
C GLN A 22 8.11 -18.14 11.29
N PHE A 23 7.13 -17.32 10.83
CA PHE A 23 6.67 -17.29 9.46
C PHE A 23 6.97 -15.93 8.80
N ASN A 24 7.50 -15.96 7.60
CA ASN A 24 7.40 -14.82 6.69
C ASN A 24 6.05 -14.91 5.94
N SER A 25 5.68 -13.86 5.22
CA SER A 25 4.38 -13.77 4.52
C SER A 25 4.12 -14.92 3.52
N ARG A 26 5.16 -15.47 2.88
CA ARG A 26 5.04 -16.61 1.95
C ARG A 26 4.70 -17.90 2.69
N VAL A 27 5.46 -18.19 3.74
CA VAL A 27 5.23 -19.39 4.57
C VAL A 27 3.87 -19.33 5.22
N LEU A 28 3.47 -18.15 5.72
CA LEU A 28 2.14 -17.94 6.29
C LEU A 28 1.03 -18.14 5.25
N ALA A 29 1.16 -17.59 4.05
CA ALA A 29 0.18 -17.77 2.97
C ALA A 29 0.04 -19.25 2.58
N LYS A 30 1.17 -19.96 2.43
CA LYS A 30 1.17 -21.40 2.14
C LYS A 30 0.52 -22.21 3.24
N PHE A 31 0.77 -21.89 4.51
CA PHE A 31 0.12 -22.54 5.66
C PHE A 31 -1.40 -22.33 5.65
N ILE A 32 -1.84 -21.07 5.45
CA ILE A 32 -3.28 -20.74 5.38
C ILE A 32 -3.96 -21.51 4.24
N ARG A 33 -3.33 -21.58 3.07
CA ARG A 33 -3.83 -22.35 1.93
C ARG A 33 -3.97 -23.84 2.29
N GLY A 34 -2.96 -24.40 2.94
CA GLY A 34 -2.96 -25.81 3.39
C GLY A 34 -4.11 -26.15 4.31
N LEU A 35 -4.51 -25.25 5.22
CA LEU A 35 -5.67 -25.45 6.10
C LEU A 35 -6.99 -25.61 5.31
N GLY A 36 -7.14 -24.84 4.22
CA GLY A 36 -8.30 -25.00 3.33
C GLY A 36 -8.25 -26.28 2.51
N GLU A 37 -7.06 -26.65 2.00
CA GLU A 37 -6.85 -27.87 1.20
C GLU A 37 -7.04 -29.15 2.04
N SER A 38 -6.67 -29.14 3.34
CA SER A 38 -6.86 -30.27 4.25
C SER A 38 -8.29 -30.37 4.81
N GLY A 39 -9.13 -29.35 4.59
CA GLY A 39 -10.48 -29.29 5.15
C GLY A 39 -10.52 -28.91 6.64
N GLU A 40 -9.39 -28.49 7.23
CA GLU A 40 -9.33 -28.03 8.63
C GLU A 40 -9.96 -26.65 8.82
N ALA A 41 -10.09 -25.87 7.74
CA ALA A 41 -10.78 -24.59 7.72
C ALA A 41 -11.44 -24.32 6.36
N GLU A 42 -12.43 -23.43 6.33
CA GLU A 42 -12.94 -22.90 5.06
C GLU A 42 -11.83 -22.13 4.32
N PRO A 43 -11.78 -22.21 2.98
CA PRO A 43 -10.76 -21.53 2.20
C PRO A 43 -10.76 -20.01 2.43
N PHE A 44 -9.61 -19.44 2.73
CA PHE A 44 -9.45 -18.01 2.89
C PHE A 44 -9.05 -17.32 1.57
N PHE A 45 -9.62 -16.15 1.30
CA PHE A 45 -9.07 -15.22 0.32
C PHE A 45 -7.85 -14.52 0.92
N VAL A 46 -6.64 -14.87 0.44
CA VAL A 46 -5.39 -14.39 1.01
C VAL A 46 -4.87 -13.19 0.22
N CYS A 47 -4.61 -12.09 0.92
CA CYS A 47 -3.97 -10.90 0.38
C CYS A 47 -2.52 -10.80 0.89
N GLY A 48 -1.65 -10.20 0.08
CA GLY A 48 -0.28 -9.85 0.45
C GLY A 48 -0.01 -8.35 0.32
N GLY A 49 1.11 -7.88 0.88
CA GLY A 49 1.62 -6.54 0.61
C GLY A 49 2.50 -6.52 -0.64
N LEU A 50 2.42 -5.44 -1.43
CA LEU A 50 3.29 -5.14 -2.57
C LEU A 50 3.92 -3.75 -2.37
N ASN A 51 5.24 -3.69 -2.24
CA ASN A 51 5.95 -2.41 -2.08
C ASN A 51 6.28 -1.79 -3.43
N ILE A 52 5.37 -0.97 -3.95
CA ILE A 52 5.55 -0.21 -5.20
C ILE A 52 6.60 0.91 -5.10
N ASN A 53 7.14 1.19 -3.92
CA ASN A 53 8.23 2.16 -3.70
C ASN A 53 9.59 1.47 -3.54
N ALA A 54 9.70 0.16 -3.79
CA ALA A 54 10.94 -0.57 -3.65
C ALA A 54 12.01 -0.08 -4.64
N VAL A 55 13.23 0.21 -4.15
CA VAL A 55 14.37 0.64 -4.98
C VAL A 55 14.74 -0.44 -6.02
N ARG A 56 14.71 -1.73 -5.60
CA ARG A 56 14.89 -2.88 -6.51
C ARG A 56 13.53 -3.51 -6.80
N PHE A 57 12.76 -2.89 -7.66
CA PHE A 57 11.38 -3.29 -7.93
C PHE A 57 11.30 -4.68 -8.59
N ASP A 58 12.28 -5.08 -9.42
CA ASP A 58 12.35 -6.44 -9.98
C ASP A 58 12.32 -7.50 -8.88
N SER A 59 13.14 -7.32 -7.84
CA SER A 59 13.14 -8.25 -6.69
C SER A 59 11.83 -8.23 -5.89
N GLU A 60 11.08 -7.14 -5.91
CA GLU A 60 9.75 -7.08 -5.29
C GLU A 60 8.71 -7.83 -6.13
N LEU A 61 8.77 -7.71 -7.46
CA LEU A 61 7.92 -8.47 -8.36
C LEU A 61 8.18 -9.97 -8.25
N ASP A 62 9.45 -10.40 -8.17
CA ASP A 62 9.79 -11.81 -7.97
C ASP A 62 9.20 -12.33 -6.66
N ARG A 63 9.34 -11.57 -5.57
CA ARG A 63 8.71 -11.91 -4.28
C ARG A 63 7.18 -11.94 -4.34
N ALA A 64 6.56 -11.06 -5.15
CA ALA A 64 5.12 -11.07 -5.34
C ALA A 64 4.67 -12.33 -6.10
N LYS A 65 5.38 -12.74 -7.14
CA LYS A 65 5.14 -14.01 -7.86
C LYS A 65 5.25 -15.22 -6.92
N GLU A 66 6.31 -15.27 -6.11
CA GLU A 66 6.46 -16.32 -5.09
C GLU A 66 5.29 -16.34 -4.07
N LYS A 67 4.76 -15.16 -3.69
CA LYS A 67 3.57 -15.06 -2.84
C LYS A 67 2.34 -15.62 -3.54
N MET A 68 2.16 -15.37 -4.85
CA MET A 68 1.05 -15.95 -5.64
C MET A 68 1.15 -17.47 -5.67
N ASP A 69 2.34 -18.03 -5.89
CA ASP A 69 2.58 -19.49 -5.85
C ASP A 69 2.24 -20.08 -4.47
N CYS A 70 2.37 -19.28 -3.41
CA CYS A 70 1.99 -19.66 -2.05
C CYS A 70 0.49 -19.49 -1.74
N GLY A 71 -0.32 -18.96 -2.69
CA GLY A 71 -1.77 -18.82 -2.52
C GLY A 71 -2.27 -17.39 -2.29
N VAL A 72 -1.40 -16.38 -2.44
CA VAL A 72 -1.86 -14.98 -2.42
C VAL A 72 -2.60 -14.66 -3.71
N SER A 73 -3.84 -14.16 -3.59
CA SER A 73 -4.74 -13.85 -4.71
C SER A 73 -4.93 -12.35 -4.94
N ALA A 74 -4.49 -11.51 -3.99
CA ALA A 74 -4.58 -10.07 -4.11
C ALA A 74 -3.41 -9.38 -3.40
N PHE A 75 -3.06 -8.18 -3.86
CA PHE A 75 -2.02 -7.34 -3.24
C PHE A 75 -2.58 -5.98 -2.84
N LEU A 76 -2.31 -5.57 -1.60
CA LEU A 76 -2.45 -4.20 -1.16
C LEU A 76 -1.11 -3.50 -1.36
N THR A 77 -1.11 -2.38 -2.09
CA THR A 77 0.13 -1.66 -2.38
C THR A 77 0.48 -0.68 -1.25
N GLN A 78 1.70 -0.16 -1.25
CA GLN A 78 1.99 1.05 -0.49
C GLN A 78 1.22 2.25 -1.08
N PRO A 79 1.05 3.37 -0.34
CA PRO A 79 0.41 4.57 -0.87
C PRO A 79 1.12 5.11 -2.12
N VAL A 80 0.32 5.55 -3.10
CA VAL A 80 0.80 6.18 -4.33
C VAL A 80 0.95 7.68 -4.10
N LEU A 81 2.17 8.12 -3.75
CA LEU A 81 2.52 9.52 -3.49
C LEU A 81 3.69 10.00 -4.37
N SER A 82 4.09 9.19 -5.35
CA SER A 82 5.12 9.52 -6.33
C SER A 82 4.76 9.02 -7.72
N GLU A 83 5.34 9.65 -8.73
CA GLU A 83 5.19 9.19 -10.12
C GLU A 83 5.78 7.79 -10.32
N GLN A 84 6.94 7.54 -9.73
CA GLN A 84 7.60 6.24 -9.80
C GLN A 84 6.73 5.11 -9.24
N ALA A 85 5.99 5.35 -8.15
CA ALA A 85 5.06 4.37 -7.58
C ALA A 85 3.93 4.01 -8.56
N ALA A 86 3.42 5.00 -9.32
CA ALA A 86 2.40 4.76 -10.35
C ALA A 86 2.96 3.91 -11.52
N LEU A 87 4.18 4.21 -11.99
CA LEU A 87 4.86 3.42 -13.03
C LEU A 87 5.14 1.97 -12.57
N HIS A 88 5.55 1.79 -11.32
CA HIS A 88 5.75 0.45 -10.76
C HIS A 88 4.43 -0.32 -10.67
N LEU A 89 3.32 0.36 -10.38
CA LEU A 89 2.00 -0.28 -10.33
C LEU A 89 1.51 -0.69 -11.72
N GLU A 90 1.72 0.14 -12.75
CA GLU A 90 1.47 -0.23 -14.15
C GLU A 90 2.21 -1.51 -14.52
N ARG A 91 3.51 -1.55 -14.25
CA ARG A 91 4.34 -2.73 -14.50
C ARG A 91 3.88 -3.95 -13.68
N ALA A 92 3.48 -3.75 -12.43
CA ALA A 92 2.94 -4.84 -11.60
C ALA A 92 1.66 -5.43 -12.19
N ARG A 93 0.78 -4.62 -12.79
CA ARG A 93 -0.42 -5.10 -13.47
C ARG A 93 -0.07 -6.07 -14.60
N ASP A 94 0.95 -5.77 -15.39
CA ASP A 94 1.36 -6.61 -16.49
C ASP A 94 2.01 -7.93 -16.04
N GLU A 95 2.81 -7.87 -14.96
CA GLU A 95 3.60 -9.01 -14.51
C GLU A 95 2.88 -9.92 -13.50
N LEU A 96 1.91 -9.39 -12.74
CA LEU A 96 1.15 -10.15 -11.73
C LEU A 96 -0.26 -10.51 -12.23
N ARG A 97 -0.35 -10.96 -13.48
CA ARG A 97 -1.62 -11.37 -14.08
C ARG A 97 -2.27 -12.48 -13.27
N GLY A 98 -3.56 -12.33 -13.01
CA GLY A 98 -4.34 -13.26 -12.19
C GLY A 98 -4.47 -12.85 -10.72
N ALA A 99 -3.64 -11.94 -10.22
CA ALA A 99 -3.83 -11.34 -8.90
C ALA A 99 -4.65 -10.04 -8.99
N LYS A 100 -5.43 -9.75 -7.94
CA LYS A 100 -6.07 -8.46 -7.75
C LYS A 100 -5.08 -7.45 -7.19
N LEU A 101 -5.06 -6.22 -7.72
CA LEU A 101 -4.24 -5.14 -7.22
C LEU A 101 -5.13 -4.07 -6.57
N ILE A 102 -4.89 -3.79 -5.29
CA ILE A 102 -5.64 -2.79 -4.52
C ILE A 102 -4.72 -1.62 -4.23
N GLY A 103 -4.97 -0.50 -4.91
CA GLY A 103 -4.14 0.70 -4.83
C GLY A 103 -4.32 1.43 -3.50
N GLY A 104 -3.21 1.75 -2.84
CA GLY A 104 -3.20 2.50 -1.59
C GLY A 104 -3.34 4.01 -1.82
N LEU A 105 -4.31 4.65 -1.17
CA LEU A 105 -4.46 6.10 -1.15
C LEU A 105 -4.24 6.62 0.27
N PHE A 106 -3.43 7.66 0.40
CA PHE A 106 -3.16 8.31 1.69
C PHE A 106 -3.47 9.82 1.58
N PRO A 107 -4.53 10.31 2.26
CA PRO A 107 -4.84 11.73 2.29
C PRO A 107 -3.81 12.48 3.13
N VAL A 108 -2.73 12.95 2.52
CA VAL A 108 -1.76 13.83 3.16
C VAL A 108 -2.45 15.13 3.55
N VAL A 109 -2.25 15.62 4.78
CA VAL A 109 -3.06 16.74 5.32
C VAL A 109 -2.26 18.01 5.56
N SER A 110 -0.94 17.98 5.41
CA SER A 110 -0.06 19.15 5.57
C SER A 110 1.34 18.86 5.04
N GLU A 111 2.14 19.92 4.81
CA GLU A 111 3.56 19.80 4.48
C GLU A 111 4.34 18.98 5.51
N LYS A 112 4.10 19.26 6.82
CA LYS A 112 4.73 18.49 7.91
C LYS A 112 4.40 17.00 7.83
N ASN A 113 3.15 16.66 7.49
CA ASN A 113 2.73 15.26 7.34
C ASN A 113 3.40 14.61 6.09
N ALA A 114 3.49 15.33 4.97
CA ALA A 114 4.20 14.86 3.77
C ALA A 114 5.68 14.57 4.06
N ARG A 115 6.37 15.51 4.72
CA ARG A 115 7.78 15.35 5.12
C ARG A 115 7.99 14.21 6.09
N PHE A 116 7.09 14.05 7.07
CA PHE A 116 7.13 12.91 8.01
C PHE A 116 7.02 11.57 7.27
N LEU A 117 6.09 11.45 6.32
CA LEU A 117 5.95 10.23 5.51
C LEU A 117 7.22 9.94 4.70
N GLN A 118 7.85 10.98 4.15
CA GLN A 118 9.06 10.87 3.34
C GLN A 118 10.28 10.45 4.16
N SER A 119 10.44 10.95 5.41
CA SER A 119 11.64 10.73 6.22
C SER A 119 11.53 9.56 7.21
N GLU A 120 10.36 9.36 7.79
CA GLU A 120 10.19 8.44 8.93
C GLU A 120 9.47 7.13 8.57
N VAL A 121 8.69 7.12 7.47
CA VAL A 121 7.91 5.92 7.13
C VAL A 121 8.62 5.08 6.06
N HIS A 122 9.18 3.97 6.48
CA HIS A 122 9.86 3.05 5.55
C HIS A 122 8.91 2.51 4.47
N GLY A 123 9.40 2.50 3.22
CA GLY A 123 8.65 1.97 2.09
C GLY A 123 7.63 2.94 1.51
N ILE A 124 7.59 4.21 1.93
CA ILE A 124 6.82 5.27 1.31
C ILE A 124 7.77 6.28 0.67
N THR A 125 7.53 6.61 -0.59
CA THR A 125 8.22 7.69 -1.31
C THR A 125 7.19 8.77 -1.59
N VAL A 126 7.52 10.02 -1.23
CA VAL A 126 6.69 11.20 -1.48
C VAL A 126 7.44 12.13 -2.42
N ASP A 127 6.85 12.45 -3.56
CA ASP A 127 7.45 13.41 -4.48
C ASP A 127 7.47 14.82 -3.87
N GLU A 128 8.55 15.57 -4.11
CA GLU A 128 8.70 16.93 -3.61
C GLU A 128 7.59 17.87 -4.12
N ALA A 129 6.99 17.57 -5.26
CA ALA A 129 5.80 18.27 -5.77
C ALA A 129 4.61 18.14 -4.82
N VAL A 130 4.40 16.96 -4.24
CA VAL A 130 3.36 16.71 -3.23
C VAL A 130 3.64 17.51 -1.96
N VAL A 131 4.89 17.52 -1.50
CA VAL A 131 5.30 18.31 -0.33
C VAL A 131 5.02 19.79 -0.54
N ARG A 132 5.49 20.34 -1.68
CA ARG A 132 5.32 21.76 -2.04
C ARG A 132 3.86 22.17 -2.22
N ALA A 133 2.98 21.26 -2.63
CA ALA A 133 1.57 21.55 -2.80
C ALA A 133 0.88 22.01 -1.51
N TYR A 134 1.48 21.73 -0.34
CA TYR A 134 0.96 22.12 0.97
C TYR A 134 1.57 23.40 1.54
N ALA A 135 2.54 24.02 0.86
CA ALA A 135 3.22 25.22 1.36
C ALA A 135 2.23 26.37 1.59
N GLY A 136 2.21 26.91 2.80
CA GLY A 136 1.36 28.05 3.18
C GLY A 136 -0.14 27.75 3.30
N LEU A 137 -0.58 26.50 3.16
CA LEU A 137 -1.98 26.13 3.32
C LEU A 137 -2.38 26.06 4.79
N ASP A 138 -3.56 26.57 5.11
CA ASP A 138 -4.21 26.32 6.40
C ASP A 138 -4.79 24.88 6.46
N ARG A 139 -5.40 24.55 7.60
CA ARG A 139 -5.94 23.20 7.83
C ARG A 139 -7.03 22.82 6.82
N ALA A 140 -7.96 23.71 6.53
CA ALA A 140 -9.08 23.45 5.64
C ALA A 140 -8.59 23.29 4.20
N GLN A 141 -7.74 24.21 3.76
CA GLN A 141 -7.08 24.14 2.45
C GLN A 141 -6.24 22.87 2.30
N GLY A 142 -5.55 22.43 3.35
CA GLY A 142 -4.78 21.17 3.36
C GLY A 142 -5.66 19.94 3.20
N GLU A 143 -6.86 19.93 3.80
CA GLU A 143 -7.83 18.86 3.61
C GLU A 143 -8.42 18.85 2.18
N ASP A 144 -8.70 20.01 1.60
CA ASP A 144 -9.14 20.14 0.20
C ASP A 144 -8.05 19.64 -0.76
N MET A 145 -6.79 20.01 -0.50
CA MET A 145 -5.63 19.51 -1.23
C MET A 145 -5.51 18.00 -1.14
N ALA A 146 -5.71 17.40 0.04
CA ALA A 146 -5.68 15.95 0.25
C ALA A 146 -6.69 15.22 -0.63
N VAL A 147 -7.93 15.73 -0.70
CA VAL A 147 -8.97 15.16 -1.58
C VAL A 147 -8.58 15.24 -3.05
N ARG A 148 -8.03 16.41 -3.48
CA ARG A 148 -7.58 16.62 -4.86
C ARG A 148 -6.47 15.65 -5.23
N LEU A 149 -5.41 15.57 -4.43
CA LEU A 149 -4.26 14.70 -4.70
C LEU A 149 -4.65 13.21 -4.67
N CYS A 150 -5.51 12.78 -3.74
CA CYS A 150 -6.02 11.41 -3.75
C CYS A 150 -6.83 11.11 -5.02
N ARG A 151 -7.64 12.05 -5.51
CA ARG A 151 -8.37 11.89 -6.77
C ARG A 151 -7.45 11.81 -7.97
N GLU A 152 -6.43 12.67 -8.05
CA GLU A 152 -5.41 12.66 -9.10
C GLU A 152 -4.63 11.34 -9.11
N ALA A 153 -4.19 10.86 -7.94
CA ALA A 153 -3.53 9.57 -7.79
C ALA A 153 -4.45 8.42 -8.22
N ALA A 154 -5.68 8.38 -7.73
CA ALA A 154 -6.66 7.36 -8.09
C ALA A 154 -6.94 7.34 -9.61
N SER A 155 -7.15 8.50 -10.24
CA SER A 155 -7.36 8.62 -11.68
C SER A 155 -6.16 8.08 -12.48
N ARG A 156 -4.94 8.36 -12.02
CA ARG A 156 -3.71 7.89 -12.67
C ARG A 156 -3.57 6.37 -12.62
N ILE A 157 -3.91 5.76 -11.49
CA ILE A 157 -3.71 4.32 -11.30
C ILE A 157 -4.95 3.47 -11.61
N SER A 158 -6.11 4.08 -11.89
CA SER A 158 -7.36 3.36 -12.18
C SER A 158 -7.23 2.27 -13.24
N PRO A 159 -6.44 2.43 -14.33
CA PRO A 159 -6.30 1.35 -15.33
C PRO A 159 -5.53 0.12 -14.81
N PHE A 160 -4.81 0.27 -13.71
CA PHE A 160 -3.87 -0.74 -13.20
C PHE A 160 -4.35 -1.44 -11.93
N VAL A 161 -5.47 -1.02 -11.33
CA VAL A 161 -5.98 -1.56 -10.06
C VAL A 161 -7.39 -2.11 -10.20
N ASP A 162 -7.74 -3.03 -9.31
CA ASP A 162 -9.10 -3.58 -9.19
C ASP A 162 -9.93 -2.83 -8.12
N GLY A 163 -9.32 -1.89 -7.41
CA GLY A 163 -9.96 -1.08 -6.39
C GLY A 163 -8.94 -0.32 -5.55
N TYR A 164 -9.44 0.39 -4.55
CA TYR A 164 -8.62 1.23 -3.67
C TYR A 164 -8.84 0.86 -2.20
N TYR A 165 -7.82 1.06 -1.38
CA TYR A 165 -8.00 1.20 0.05
C TYR A 165 -7.45 2.57 0.49
N ILE A 166 -8.04 3.13 1.53
CA ILE A 166 -7.73 4.49 1.98
C ILE A 166 -7.32 4.44 3.45
N MET A 167 -6.14 4.98 3.74
CA MET A 167 -5.69 5.16 5.12
C MET A 167 -6.35 6.38 5.74
N THR A 168 -6.69 6.29 7.02
CA THR A 168 -7.33 7.39 7.76
C THR A 168 -6.29 8.13 8.61
N PRO A 169 -5.73 9.27 8.14
CA PRO A 169 -4.76 10.02 8.92
C PRO A 169 -5.45 10.66 10.12
N PHE A 170 -4.86 10.50 11.31
CA PHE A 170 -5.31 11.17 12.54
C PHE A 170 -6.82 11.03 12.84
N GLN A 171 -7.42 9.89 12.50
CA GLN A 171 -8.85 9.58 12.71
C GLN A 171 -9.81 10.58 12.03
N ARG A 172 -9.40 11.20 10.92
CA ARG A 172 -10.23 12.17 10.15
C ARG A 172 -11.24 11.47 9.24
N VAL A 173 -12.29 10.94 9.82
CA VAL A 173 -13.31 10.15 9.10
C VAL A 173 -13.98 10.95 7.99
N GLU A 174 -14.38 12.22 8.25
CA GLU A 174 -15.02 13.09 7.26
C GLU A 174 -14.13 13.33 6.05
N LEU A 175 -12.81 13.50 6.24
CA LEU A 175 -11.87 13.63 5.14
C LEU A 175 -11.85 12.36 4.28
N VAL A 176 -11.81 11.19 4.91
CA VAL A 176 -11.83 9.91 4.19
C VAL A 176 -13.15 9.74 3.43
N CYS A 177 -14.29 10.11 4.01
CA CYS A 177 -15.58 10.11 3.31
C CYS A 177 -15.57 11.02 2.08
N ARG A 178 -14.91 12.18 2.15
CA ARG A 178 -14.74 13.10 1.02
C ARG A 178 -13.88 12.46 -0.08
N VAL A 179 -12.78 11.81 0.29
CA VAL A 179 -11.91 11.09 -0.65
C VAL A 179 -12.68 9.96 -1.32
N ILE A 180 -13.43 9.13 -0.58
CA ILE A 180 -14.25 8.05 -1.14
C ILE A 180 -15.22 8.61 -2.19
N ARG A 181 -15.94 9.69 -1.87
CA ARG A 181 -16.88 10.30 -2.83
C ARG A 181 -16.17 10.83 -4.08
N ALA A 182 -14.96 11.37 -3.94
CA ALA A 182 -14.17 11.92 -5.04
C ALA A 182 -13.55 10.86 -5.95
N THR A 183 -13.39 9.61 -5.45
CA THR A 183 -12.71 8.52 -6.17
C THR A 183 -13.64 7.39 -6.59
N ARG A 184 -14.90 7.39 -6.13
CA ARG A 184 -15.84 6.26 -6.29
C ARG A 184 -16.07 5.82 -7.73
N ASN A 185 -16.09 6.75 -8.68
CA ASN A 185 -16.39 6.48 -10.09
C ASN A 185 -15.13 6.34 -10.96
N LEU A 186 -13.95 6.18 -10.37
CA LEU A 186 -12.69 6.05 -11.09
C LEU A 186 -12.22 4.59 -11.23
N ALA A 187 -12.92 3.64 -10.61
CA ALA A 187 -12.61 2.20 -10.64
C ALA A 187 -13.64 1.39 -11.45
N GLU A 188 -14.56 2.08 -12.15
CA GLU A 188 -15.49 1.50 -13.12
C GLU A 188 -14.91 1.61 -14.55
#